data_d8d107987d1344c38123c4c05d8f71ee
#
_entry.id   d8d107987d1344c38123c4c05d8f71ee
#
_cell.length_a   1.000
_cell.length_b   1.000
_cell.length_c   1.000
_cell.angle_alpha   90.00
_cell.angle_beta   90.00
_cell.angle_gamma   90.00
#
_symmetry.space_group_name_H-M   'P 1'
#
loop_
_entity.id
_entity.type
_entity.pdbx_description
1 polymer ?
#
loop_
_entity_poly.entity_id
_entity_poly.type
_entity_poly.pdbx_seq_one_letter_code
_entity_poly.pdbx_strand_id
1 'polypeptide(L)'
;MTEERKRPRPDDYFADWKEREALAEAMIPTVGSLSRERNVKCYIYGRSLVNQSVLDIMKSHRWVRQMEANELSEFETAPVLDAVSQLDLGPCHLDIGRLAVAYYDKGEGAGLSVHEYVAQELAYLVGSTHKPVDEPVDVVLYGFGRIGRLMARILIAKTDGGDSLRLRAVVVRRGKAEDDLLKRASLLRRDSVHGVFQGTIRVDEERQSFVANGNEIKVIYADSPEDIDYTQYGIKNCMVVDNTGVWRDEAGLSRHLKAKGVAKVILTAPGKGDIKNIVAGINDGDIQPEDQILSAASCTTNAIVPVLKAADDQYGISAGHVETVHAYT
;
A
#
# COMPACT_ATOMS: atom_id res chain seq x y z
N MET A 1 -8.09 8.97 -36.30
CA MET A 1 -8.38 7.64 -35.73
C MET A 1 -7.13 6.83 -35.96
N THR A 2 -6.29 6.70 -34.93
CA THR A 2 -5.14 5.79 -34.94
C THR A 2 -5.68 4.38 -34.98
N GLU A 3 -5.25 3.55 -35.95
CA GLU A 3 -5.59 2.14 -35.96
C GLU A 3 -5.13 1.52 -34.64
N GLU A 4 -6.07 0.93 -33.91
CA GLU A 4 -5.76 0.17 -32.70
C GLU A 4 -4.74 -0.93 -33.05
N ARG A 5 -3.56 -0.86 -32.48
CA ARG A 5 -2.55 -1.90 -32.63
C ARG A 5 -3.02 -3.17 -31.91
N LYS A 6 -3.75 -4.03 -32.63
CA LYS A 6 -4.06 -5.36 -32.12
C LYS A 6 -2.82 -6.23 -32.22
N ARG A 7 -2.38 -6.74 -31.07
CA ARG A 7 -1.32 -7.74 -31.07
C ARG A 7 -1.71 -8.91 -31.99
N PRO A 8 -0.84 -9.32 -32.94
CA PRO A 8 -1.13 -10.47 -33.80
C PRO A 8 -1.33 -11.72 -32.92
N ARG A 9 -2.27 -12.58 -33.31
CA ARG A 9 -2.43 -13.87 -32.65
C ARG A 9 -1.17 -14.70 -32.85
N PRO A 10 -0.62 -15.32 -31.78
CA PRO A 10 0.53 -16.19 -31.91
C PRO A 10 0.18 -17.43 -32.74
N ASP A 11 1.11 -17.88 -33.55
CA ASP A 11 0.96 -19.13 -34.31
C ASP A 11 0.97 -20.36 -33.41
N ASP A 12 1.75 -20.30 -32.32
CA ASP A 12 1.80 -21.30 -31.25
C ASP A 12 1.58 -20.64 -29.87
N TYR A 13 0.41 -20.85 -29.29
CA TYR A 13 0.06 -20.30 -27.99
C TYR A 13 0.93 -20.82 -26.84
N PHE A 14 1.43 -22.05 -26.94
CA PHE A 14 2.27 -22.60 -25.89
C PHE A 14 3.70 -22.06 -25.96
N ALA A 15 4.22 -21.84 -27.15
CA ALA A 15 5.49 -21.16 -27.36
C ALA A 15 5.45 -19.72 -26.86
N ASP A 16 4.42 -18.94 -27.24
CA ASP A 16 4.18 -17.58 -26.75
C ASP A 16 4.08 -17.54 -25.21
N TRP A 17 3.36 -18.48 -24.61
CA TRP A 17 3.26 -18.58 -23.16
C TRP A 17 4.62 -18.79 -22.49
N LYS A 18 5.44 -19.71 -22.99
CA LYS A 18 6.77 -19.98 -22.41
C LYS A 18 7.70 -18.77 -22.51
N GLU A 19 7.66 -18.05 -23.62
CA GLU A 19 8.46 -16.84 -23.79
C GLU A 19 8.04 -15.73 -22.83
N ARG A 20 6.74 -15.52 -22.69
CA ARG A 20 6.17 -14.55 -21.71
C ARG A 20 6.48 -14.94 -20.27
N GLU A 21 6.35 -16.22 -19.93
CA GLU A 21 6.70 -16.76 -18.62
C GLU A 21 8.18 -16.51 -18.30
N ALA A 22 9.08 -16.77 -19.25
CA ALA A 22 10.51 -16.51 -19.09
C ALA A 22 10.83 -15.02 -18.90
N LEU A 23 10.16 -14.13 -19.64
CA LEU A 23 10.31 -12.69 -19.45
C LEU A 23 9.79 -12.24 -18.09
N ALA A 24 8.62 -12.70 -17.66
CA ALA A 24 8.07 -12.40 -16.35
C ALA A 24 8.99 -12.89 -15.21
N GLU A 25 9.61 -14.07 -15.37
CA GLU A 25 10.58 -14.61 -14.43
C GLU A 25 11.84 -13.71 -14.36
N ALA A 26 12.35 -13.26 -15.51
CA ALA A 26 13.51 -12.38 -15.60
C ALA A 26 13.25 -10.97 -15.00
N MET A 27 12.00 -10.51 -14.96
CA MET A 27 11.65 -9.22 -14.35
C MET A 27 11.78 -9.24 -12.82
N ILE A 28 11.59 -10.38 -12.17
CA ILE A 28 11.54 -10.48 -10.69
C ILE A 28 12.80 -9.95 -9.99
N PRO A 29 14.03 -10.37 -10.37
CA PRO A 29 15.24 -9.87 -9.70
C PRO A 29 15.44 -8.36 -9.92
N THR A 30 15.13 -7.84 -11.10
CA THR A 30 15.26 -6.41 -11.43
C THR A 30 14.29 -5.57 -10.60
N VAL A 31 13.02 -5.95 -10.55
CA VAL A 31 12.00 -5.29 -9.71
C VAL A 31 12.41 -5.35 -8.23
N GLY A 32 12.92 -6.49 -7.78
CA GLY A 32 13.38 -6.69 -6.41
C GLY A 32 14.58 -5.79 -6.05
N SER A 33 15.56 -5.67 -6.92
CA SER A 33 16.73 -4.79 -6.72
C SER A 33 16.32 -3.32 -6.70
N LEU A 34 15.57 -2.85 -7.70
CA LEU A 34 15.05 -1.48 -7.76
C LEU A 34 14.30 -1.10 -6.47
N SER A 35 13.45 -2.02 -6.00
CA SER A 35 12.67 -1.80 -4.77
C SER A 35 13.54 -1.71 -3.51
N ARG A 36 14.48 -2.65 -3.33
CA ARG A 36 15.27 -2.73 -2.09
C ARG A 36 16.40 -1.70 -2.02
N GLU A 37 17.07 -1.43 -3.14
CA GLU A 37 18.28 -0.63 -3.15
C GLU A 37 18.01 0.84 -3.39
N ARG A 38 16.96 1.16 -4.15
CA ARG A 38 16.65 2.53 -4.59
C ARG A 38 15.27 3.02 -4.18
N ASN A 39 14.46 2.15 -3.54
CA ASN A 39 13.05 2.41 -3.23
C ASN A 39 12.20 2.82 -4.45
N VAL A 40 12.55 2.25 -5.63
CA VAL A 40 11.79 2.42 -6.87
C VAL A 40 10.79 1.28 -6.96
N LYS A 41 9.50 1.60 -6.94
CA LYS A 41 8.40 0.62 -6.98
C LYS A 41 7.81 0.56 -8.38
N CYS A 42 7.86 -0.61 -8.99
CA CYS A 42 7.31 -0.83 -10.33
C CYS A 42 5.87 -1.34 -10.26
N TYR A 43 5.03 -0.79 -11.13
CA TYR A 43 3.61 -1.11 -11.25
C TYR A 43 3.23 -1.39 -12.71
N ILE A 44 2.13 -2.09 -12.91
CA ILE A 44 1.39 -2.18 -14.17
C ILE A 44 -0.05 -1.79 -13.86
N TYR A 45 -0.48 -0.62 -14.34
CA TYR A 45 -1.81 -0.05 -14.12
C TYR A 45 -2.25 -0.13 -12.65
N GLY A 46 -1.35 0.36 -11.76
CA GLY A 46 -1.55 0.40 -10.33
C GLY A 46 -1.35 -0.94 -9.59
N ARG A 47 -1.06 -2.05 -10.30
CA ARG A 47 -0.74 -3.34 -9.70
C ARG A 47 0.76 -3.43 -9.43
N SER A 48 1.14 -3.57 -8.16
CA SER A 48 2.55 -3.70 -7.78
C SER A 48 3.16 -4.97 -8.34
N LEU A 49 4.40 -4.87 -8.81
CA LEU A 49 5.21 -6.02 -9.24
C LEU A 49 6.15 -6.53 -8.15
N VAL A 50 6.26 -5.82 -7.04
CA VAL A 50 7.14 -6.20 -5.93
C VAL A 50 6.59 -7.43 -5.21
N ASN A 51 7.45 -8.44 -5.02
CA ASN A 51 7.11 -9.71 -4.36
C ASN A 51 5.98 -10.50 -5.04
N GLN A 52 5.80 -10.34 -6.34
CA GLN A 52 4.82 -11.10 -7.11
C GLN A 52 5.40 -12.39 -7.67
N SER A 53 4.54 -13.39 -7.87
CA SER A 53 4.89 -14.59 -8.62
C SER A 53 4.89 -14.31 -10.13
N VAL A 54 5.55 -15.17 -10.92
CA VAL A 54 5.52 -15.11 -12.38
C VAL A 54 4.08 -15.01 -12.91
N LEU A 55 3.19 -15.87 -12.42
CA LEU A 55 1.79 -15.87 -12.85
C LEU A 55 1.03 -14.60 -12.45
N ASP A 56 1.36 -13.98 -11.34
CA ASP A 56 0.70 -12.73 -10.92
C ASP A 56 1.20 -11.54 -11.74
N ILE A 57 2.47 -11.55 -12.15
CA ILE A 57 3.01 -10.59 -13.13
C ILE A 57 2.25 -10.72 -14.45
N MET A 58 2.14 -11.93 -15.00
CA MET A 58 1.39 -12.19 -16.24
C MET A 58 -0.10 -11.79 -16.14
N LYS A 59 -0.75 -12.05 -14.98
CA LYS A 59 -2.12 -11.58 -14.73
C LYS A 59 -2.23 -10.05 -14.70
N SER A 60 -1.21 -9.37 -14.19
CA SER A 60 -1.19 -7.90 -14.16
C SER A 60 -1.13 -7.32 -15.57
N HIS A 61 -0.38 -7.92 -16.48
CA HIS A 61 -0.38 -7.57 -17.90
C HIS A 61 -1.75 -7.78 -18.56
N ARG A 62 -2.34 -8.96 -18.35
CA ARG A 62 -3.66 -9.26 -18.90
C ARG A 62 -4.77 -8.34 -18.36
N TRP A 63 -4.60 -7.79 -17.17
CA TRP A 63 -5.55 -6.85 -16.58
C TRP A 63 -5.67 -5.56 -17.41
N VAL A 64 -4.60 -5.12 -18.07
CA VAL A 64 -4.55 -3.85 -18.81
C VAL A 64 -5.64 -3.74 -19.86
N ARG A 65 -6.06 -4.86 -20.47
CA ARG A 65 -7.17 -4.89 -21.43
C ARG A 65 -8.53 -4.40 -20.89
N GLN A 66 -8.66 -4.27 -19.57
CA GLN A 66 -9.87 -3.68 -18.96
C GLN A 66 -9.80 -2.15 -18.90
N MET A 67 -8.62 -1.59 -19.08
CA MET A 67 -8.37 -0.15 -19.01
C MET A 67 -8.02 0.45 -20.38
N GLU A 68 -7.37 -0.34 -21.21
CA GLU A 68 -6.94 0.03 -22.57
C GLU A 68 -7.62 -0.90 -23.60
N ALA A 69 -7.74 -0.42 -24.82
CA ALA A 69 -8.32 -1.21 -25.92
C ALA A 69 -7.46 -2.41 -26.32
N ASN A 70 -6.20 -2.44 -25.88
CA ASN A 70 -5.20 -3.43 -26.26
C ASN A 70 -4.71 -4.26 -25.06
N GLU A 71 -4.26 -5.47 -25.32
CA GLU A 71 -3.62 -6.32 -24.32
C GLU A 71 -2.12 -5.97 -24.25
N LEU A 72 -1.64 -5.60 -23.07
CA LEU A 72 -0.23 -5.39 -22.79
C LEU A 72 0.45 -6.73 -22.50
N SER A 73 1.70 -6.88 -22.87
CA SER A 73 2.48 -8.09 -22.59
C SER A 73 3.87 -7.81 -22.05
N GLU A 74 4.50 -8.86 -21.58
CA GLU A 74 5.86 -8.87 -21.07
C GLU A 74 6.89 -8.45 -22.12
N PHE A 75 6.61 -8.70 -23.41
CA PHE A 75 7.48 -8.25 -24.53
C PHE A 75 7.61 -6.72 -24.61
N GLU A 76 6.59 -6.01 -24.20
CA GLU A 76 6.55 -4.54 -24.21
C GLU A 76 7.09 -3.94 -22.93
N THR A 77 6.84 -4.57 -21.80
CA THR A 77 7.25 -4.04 -20.49
C THR A 77 8.66 -4.43 -20.06
N ALA A 78 9.19 -5.57 -20.50
CA ALA A 78 10.55 -5.98 -20.17
C ALA A 78 11.62 -5.01 -20.70
N PRO A 79 11.56 -4.51 -21.96
CA PRO A 79 12.48 -3.47 -22.43
C PRO A 79 12.34 -2.15 -21.65
N VAL A 80 11.12 -1.78 -21.24
CA VAL A 80 10.89 -0.58 -20.41
C VAL A 80 11.53 -0.77 -19.04
N LEU A 81 11.33 -1.93 -18.40
CA LEU A 81 11.95 -2.23 -17.11
C LEU A 81 13.48 -2.26 -17.19
N ASP A 82 14.04 -2.80 -18.27
CA ASP A 82 15.47 -2.77 -18.51
C ASP A 82 15.99 -1.34 -18.59
N ALA A 83 15.34 -0.47 -19.37
CA ALA A 83 15.68 0.94 -19.47
C ALA A 83 15.60 1.65 -18.12
N VAL A 84 14.53 1.42 -17.33
CA VAL A 84 14.37 1.95 -15.96
C VAL A 84 15.52 1.52 -15.06
N SER A 85 15.96 0.26 -15.16
CA SER A 85 17.04 -0.29 -14.32
C SER A 85 18.38 0.39 -14.51
N GLN A 86 18.63 0.93 -15.71
CA GLN A 86 19.86 1.59 -16.09
C GLN A 86 19.93 3.07 -15.69
N LEU A 87 18.79 3.67 -15.29
CA LEU A 87 18.74 5.05 -14.82
C LEU A 87 19.06 5.13 -13.31
N ASP A 88 19.75 6.19 -12.92
CA ASP A 88 19.98 6.50 -11.52
C ASP A 88 18.77 7.25 -10.93
N LEU A 89 17.71 6.50 -10.64
CA LEU A 89 16.46 7.03 -10.13
C LEU A 89 16.47 7.09 -8.60
N GLY A 90 15.96 8.18 -8.05
CA GLY A 90 15.61 8.28 -6.64
C GLY A 90 14.31 7.54 -6.30
N PRO A 91 13.92 7.50 -5.01
CA PRO A 91 12.70 6.84 -4.54
C PRO A 91 11.47 7.33 -5.29
N CYS A 92 10.74 6.41 -5.94
CA CYS A 92 9.55 6.76 -6.72
C CYS A 92 8.65 5.56 -6.99
N HIS A 93 7.45 5.83 -7.45
CA HIS A 93 6.50 4.85 -7.94
C HIS A 93 6.37 4.99 -9.45
N LEU A 94 6.73 3.94 -10.21
CA LEU A 94 6.72 3.94 -11.66
C LEU A 94 5.74 2.92 -12.19
N ASP A 95 4.82 3.37 -13.03
CA ASP A 95 3.94 2.47 -13.78
C ASP A 95 4.56 2.16 -15.15
N ILE A 96 5.35 1.07 -15.20
CA ILE A 96 6.02 0.63 -16.44
C ILE A 96 5.02 0.16 -17.49
N GLY A 97 3.83 -0.26 -17.09
CA GLY A 97 2.76 -0.61 -18.02
C GLY A 97 2.25 0.61 -18.77
N ARG A 98 2.05 1.74 -18.09
CA ARG A 98 1.66 3.00 -18.74
C ARG A 98 2.75 3.55 -19.66
N LEU A 99 4.02 3.48 -19.26
CA LEU A 99 5.14 3.85 -20.12
C LEU A 99 5.20 3.00 -21.39
N ALA A 100 4.98 1.69 -21.25
CA ALA A 100 4.96 0.79 -22.41
C ALA A 100 3.80 1.13 -23.37
N VAL A 101 2.58 1.33 -22.85
CA VAL A 101 1.43 1.72 -23.68
C VAL A 101 1.65 3.07 -24.35
N ALA A 102 2.19 4.06 -23.64
CA ALA A 102 2.49 5.37 -24.21
C ALA A 102 3.49 5.25 -25.38
N TYR A 103 4.54 4.46 -25.20
CA TYR A 103 5.54 4.23 -26.25
C TYR A 103 5.00 3.44 -27.45
N TYR A 104 4.44 2.24 -27.19
CA TYR A 104 4.09 1.30 -28.25
C TYR A 104 2.74 1.58 -28.91
N ASP A 105 1.73 1.97 -28.16
CA ASP A 105 0.37 2.10 -28.64
C ASP A 105 -0.02 3.55 -28.97
N LYS A 106 0.44 4.53 -28.17
CA LYS A 106 0.15 5.95 -28.40
C LYS A 106 1.18 6.64 -29.28
N GLY A 107 2.34 6.00 -29.50
CA GLY A 107 3.40 6.51 -30.35
C GLY A 107 4.12 7.74 -29.77
N GLU A 108 4.06 7.95 -28.46
CA GLU A 108 4.72 9.09 -27.80
C GLU A 108 6.24 9.03 -27.91
N GLY A 109 6.81 7.83 -28.14
CA GLY A 109 8.24 7.63 -28.38
C GLY A 109 8.65 7.63 -29.87
N ALA A 110 7.86 8.21 -30.76
CA ALA A 110 8.13 8.15 -32.20
C ALA A 110 9.53 8.67 -32.55
N GLY A 111 10.33 7.80 -33.17
CA GLY A 111 11.72 8.09 -33.58
C GLY A 111 12.78 7.88 -32.49
N LEU A 112 12.39 7.48 -31.29
CA LEU A 112 13.28 7.16 -30.17
C LEU A 112 13.33 5.65 -29.94
N SER A 113 14.44 5.14 -29.44
CA SER A 113 14.48 3.81 -28.83
C SER A 113 13.71 3.82 -27.49
N VAL A 114 13.31 2.63 -27.00
CA VAL A 114 12.66 2.50 -25.67
C VAL A 114 13.51 3.14 -24.56
N HIS A 115 14.83 2.97 -24.61
CA HIS A 115 15.75 3.52 -23.62
C HIS A 115 15.80 5.06 -23.67
N GLU A 116 15.87 5.64 -24.86
CA GLU A 116 15.86 7.10 -25.03
C GLU A 116 14.54 7.71 -24.56
N TYR A 117 13.40 7.08 -24.92
CA TYR A 117 12.08 7.52 -24.49
C TYR A 117 11.95 7.47 -22.96
N VAL A 118 12.27 6.33 -22.33
CA VAL A 118 12.19 6.17 -20.87
C VAL A 118 13.12 7.15 -20.15
N ALA A 119 14.35 7.37 -20.68
CA ALA A 119 15.27 8.33 -20.10
C ALA A 119 14.75 9.76 -20.20
N GLN A 120 14.08 10.11 -21.31
CA GLN A 120 13.46 11.43 -21.49
C GLN A 120 12.28 11.63 -20.52
N GLU A 121 11.34 10.66 -20.47
CA GLU A 121 10.17 10.71 -19.61
C GLU A 121 10.51 10.77 -18.12
N LEU A 122 11.59 10.10 -17.71
CA LEU A 122 12.01 10.01 -16.31
C LEU A 122 13.15 10.97 -15.94
N ALA A 123 13.54 11.87 -16.86
CA ALA A 123 14.68 12.78 -16.63
C ALA A 123 14.56 13.59 -15.34
N TYR A 124 13.35 13.96 -14.93
CA TYR A 124 13.08 14.72 -13.70
C TYR A 124 13.30 13.91 -12.41
N LEU A 125 13.40 12.58 -12.50
CA LEU A 125 13.64 11.66 -11.37
C LEU A 125 15.11 11.25 -11.27
N VAL A 126 15.90 11.45 -12.33
CA VAL A 126 17.34 11.06 -12.35
C VAL A 126 18.13 11.92 -11.40
N GLY A 127 18.90 11.26 -10.53
CA GLY A 127 19.70 11.94 -9.49
C GLY A 127 18.84 12.59 -8.38
N SER A 128 17.54 12.34 -8.37
CA SER A 128 16.66 12.88 -7.32
C SER A 128 16.96 12.19 -5.99
N THR A 129 17.23 13.01 -4.98
CA THR A 129 17.38 12.59 -3.58
C THR A 129 16.09 12.78 -2.78
N HIS A 130 15.00 13.16 -3.48
CA HIS A 130 13.72 13.41 -2.83
C HIS A 130 13.20 12.13 -2.20
N LYS A 131 13.01 12.15 -0.89
CA LYS A 131 12.35 11.08 -0.15
C LYS A 131 10.86 11.40 -0.03
N PRO A 132 9.98 10.38 -0.04
CA PRO A 132 8.54 10.59 0.18
C PRO A 132 8.22 11.32 1.48
N VAL A 133 9.08 11.15 2.50
CA VAL A 133 9.07 11.87 3.78
C VAL A 133 10.52 12.11 4.20
N ASP A 134 10.80 13.26 4.82
CA ASP A 134 12.16 13.62 5.28
C ASP A 134 12.70 12.62 6.30
N GLU A 135 11.83 12.17 7.22
CA GLU A 135 12.12 11.13 8.19
C GLU A 135 11.00 10.08 8.19
N PRO A 136 11.34 8.77 8.33
CA PRO A 136 10.34 7.73 8.42
C PRO A 136 9.39 7.94 9.60
N VAL A 137 8.09 7.79 9.35
CA VAL A 137 7.06 7.94 10.39
C VAL A 137 6.82 6.62 11.10
N ASP A 138 7.07 6.58 12.39
CA ASP A 138 6.75 5.43 13.22
C ASP A 138 5.23 5.33 13.42
N VAL A 139 4.68 4.14 13.16
CA VAL A 139 3.26 3.83 13.34
C VAL A 139 3.07 2.84 14.49
N VAL A 140 2.09 3.13 15.33
CA VAL A 140 1.64 2.25 16.41
C VAL A 140 0.17 1.90 16.18
N LEU A 141 -0.16 0.63 16.19
CA LEU A 141 -1.55 0.18 16.11
C LEU A 141 -2.10 -0.04 17.51
N TYR A 142 -3.03 0.80 17.92
CA TYR A 142 -3.72 0.64 19.19
C TYR A 142 -4.99 -0.21 18.96
N GLY A 143 -5.00 -1.41 19.53
CA GLY A 143 -5.96 -2.46 19.22
C GLY A 143 -5.48 -3.38 18.08
N PHE A 144 -5.46 -4.69 18.37
CA PHE A 144 -5.00 -5.73 17.43
C PHE A 144 -6.09 -6.75 17.16
N GLY A 145 -7.32 -6.23 16.99
CA GLY A 145 -8.46 -6.96 16.45
C GLY A 145 -8.30 -7.22 14.95
N ARG A 146 -9.38 -7.54 14.26
CA ARG A 146 -9.33 -7.83 12.82
C ARG A 146 -8.77 -6.66 12.01
N ILE A 147 -9.31 -5.44 12.23
CA ILE A 147 -8.86 -4.24 11.51
C ILE A 147 -7.38 -3.95 11.79
N GLY A 148 -6.96 -3.98 13.07
CA GLY A 148 -5.55 -3.78 13.41
C GLY A 148 -4.61 -4.80 12.76
N ARG A 149 -5.01 -6.08 12.67
CA ARG A 149 -4.22 -7.11 11.98
C ARG A 149 -4.13 -6.91 10.46
N LEU A 150 -5.23 -6.51 9.84
CA LEU A 150 -5.22 -6.19 8.41
C LEU A 150 -4.40 -4.94 8.12
N MET A 151 -4.51 -3.91 8.95
CA MET A 151 -3.67 -2.71 8.87
C MET A 151 -2.18 -3.06 9.06
N ALA A 152 -1.85 -3.95 10.00
CA ALA A 152 -0.48 -4.43 10.18
C ALA A 152 0.05 -5.09 8.91
N ARG A 153 -0.73 -5.96 8.25
CA ARG A 153 -0.34 -6.59 6.98
C ARG A 153 -0.04 -5.56 5.89
N ILE A 154 -0.89 -4.53 5.76
CA ILE A 154 -0.72 -3.46 4.77
C ILE A 154 0.55 -2.65 5.07
N LEU A 155 0.76 -2.26 6.34
CA LEU A 155 1.95 -1.50 6.73
C LEU A 155 3.23 -2.30 6.50
N ILE A 156 3.25 -3.60 6.87
CA ILE A 156 4.40 -4.48 6.63
C ILE A 156 4.70 -4.62 5.13
N ALA A 157 3.66 -4.78 4.31
CA ALA A 157 3.82 -4.86 2.86
C ALA A 157 4.31 -3.54 2.24
N LYS A 158 4.03 -2.40 2.87
CA LYS A 158 4.40 -1.04 2.41
C LYS A 158 5.59 -0.45 3.16
N THR A 159 6.33 -1.23 3.93
CA THR A 159 7.47 -0.70 4.71
C THR A 159 8.60 -0.15 3.83
N ASP A 160 8.70 -0.59 2.56
CA ASP A 160 9.54 0.03 1.52
C ASP A 160 10.98 0.34 1.96
N GLY A 161 11.66 -0.64 2.55
CA GLY A 161 13.02 -0.43 3.07
C GLY A 161 13.08 0.37 4.39
N GLY A 162 11.94 0.81 4.93
CA GLY A 162 11.85 1.58 6.17
C GLY A 162 11.91 3.10 5.99
N ASP A 163 11.81 3.58 4.73
CA ASP A 163 11.97 5.01 4.41
C ASP A 163 10.65 5.81 4.45
N SER A 164 9.52 5.17 4.74
CA SER A 164 8.22 5.86 4.83
C SER A 164 7.49 5.54 6.14
N LEU A 165 6.46 4.73 6.11
CA LEU A 165 5.73 4.31 7.31
C LEU A 165 6.34 3.04 7.90
N ARG A 166 6.67 3.05 9.18
CA ARG A 166 7.24 1.89 9.89
C ARG A 166 6.30 1.43 10.99
N LEU A 167 5.74 0.23 10.87
CA LEU A 167 5.01 -0.37 11.98
C LEU A 167 6.01 -0.79 13.08
N ARG A 168 5.97 -0.08 14.22
CA ARG A 168 6.89 -0.28 15.33
C ARG A 168 6.29 -1.06 16.49
N ALA A 169 5.00 -0.87 16.75
CA ALA A 169 4.35 -1.53 17.87
C ALA A 169 2.87 -1.78 17.62
N VAL A 170 2.34 -2.75 18.34
CA VAL A 170 0.92 -2.96 18.55
C VAL A 170 0.61 -2.88 20.04
N VAL A 171 -0.45 -2.19 20.40
CA VAL A 171 -0.89 -2.07 21.79
C VAL A 171 -2.14 -2.90 21.99
N VAL A 172 -2.14 -3.71 23.03
CA VAL A 172 -3.22 -4.64 23.34
C VAL A 172 -3.44 -4.74 24.84
N ARG A 173 -4.64 -5.13 25.25
CA ARG A 173 -4.85 -5.60 26.62
C ARG A 173 -4.30 -7.01 26.78
N ARG A 174 -3.72 -7.29 27.93
CA ARG A 174 -3.22 -8.65 28.22
C ARG A 174 -4.38 -9.63 28.25
N GLY A 175 -4.26 -10.70 27.45
CA GLY A 175 -5.19 -11.80 27.46
C GLY A 175 -5.06 -12.64 28.74
N LYS A 176 -6.03 -13.52 28.98
CA LYS A 176 -5.98 -14.48 30.12
C LYS A 176 -5.10 -15.70 29.84
N ALA A 177 -4.78 -15.96 28.57
CA ALA A 177 -3.99 -17.12 28.15
C ALA A 177 -2.49 -16.85 28.34
N GLU A 178 -1.75 -17.86 28.77
CA GLU A 178 -0.29 -17.79 28.93
C GLU A 178 0.40 -17.59 27.57
N ASP A 179 -0.18 -18.12 26.50
CA ASP A 179 0.32 -18.08 25.13
C ASP A 179 -0.28 -16.90 24.29
N ASP A 180 -0.69 -15.80 24.93
CA ASP A 180 -1.36 -14.66 24.26
C ASP A 180 -0.58 -14.14 23.04
N LEU A 181 0.74 -14.05 23.14
CA LEU A 181 1.61 -13.59 22.06
C LEU A 181 1.57 -14.54 20.84
N LEU A 182 1.69 -15.84 21.08
CA LEU A 182 1.63 -16.88 20.03
C LEU A 182 0.25 -16.89 19.34
N LYS A 183 -0.81 -16.75 20.13
CA LYS A 183 -2.18 -16.66 19.61
C LYS A 183 -2.36 -15.44 18.69
N ARG A 184 -1.84 -14.27 19.09
CA ARG A 184 -1.90 -13.06 18.26
C ARG A 184 -1.14 -13.22 16.95
N ALA A 185 0.05 -13.82 17.00
CA ALA A 185 0.83 -14.14 15.81
C ALA A 185 0.07 -15.10 14.88
N SER A 186 -0.58 -16.13 15.44
CA SER A 186 -1.40 -17.06 14.67
C SER A 186 -2.57 -16.35 13.96
N LEU A 187 -3.23 -15.42 14.66
CA LEU A 187 -4.30 -14.62 14.09
C LEU A 187 -3.81 -13.63 13.00
N LEU A 188 -2.57 -13.14 13.12
CA LEU A 188 -1.95 -12.32 12.08
C LEU A 188 -1.64 -13.14 10.81
N ARG A 189 -1.25 -14.42 10.97
CA ARG A 189 -0.93 -15.31 9.85
C ARG A 189 -2.12 -15.64 8.97
N ARG A 190 -3.34 -15.67 9.52
CA ARG A 190 -4.55 -16.13 8.80
C ARG A 190 -5.72 -15.20 9.02
N ASP A 191 -6.43 -14.92 7.94
CA ASP A 191 -7.71 -14.22 7.97
C ASP A 191 -8.72 -14.96 7.09
N SER A 192 -9.97 -15.04 7.54
CA SER A 192 -11.02 -15.82 6.87
C SER A 192 -11.43 -15.27 5.50
N VAL A 193 -11.24 -13.96 5.27
CA VAL A 193 -11.58 -13.28 4.01
C VAL A 193 -10.34 -12.95 3.20
N HIS A 194 -9.29 -12.41 3.86
CA HIS A 194 -8.08 -11.93 3.19
C HIS A 194 -6.96 -12.99 3.11
N GLY A 195 -7.26 -14.23 3.51
CA GLY A 195 -6.35 -15.36 3.37
C GLY A 195 -5.12 -15.30 4.29
N VAL A 196 -4.07 -16.00 3.86
CA VAL A 196 -2.82 -16.08 4.62
C VAL A 196 -1.97 -14.82 4.44
N PHE A 197 -1.17 -14.51 5.47
CA PHE A 197 -0.16 -13.45 5.40
C PHE A 197 0.91 -13.81 4.37
N GLN A 198 1.26 -12.87 3.51
CA GLN A 198 2.29 -13.06 2.49
C GLN A 198 3.67 -12.83 3.10
N GLY A 199 4.28 -13.89 3.57
CA GLY A 199 5.61 -13.85 4.16
C GLY A 199 5.75 -14.70 5.43
N THR A 200 6.73 -14.34 6.25
CA THR A 200 7.08 -15.05 7.47
C THR A 200 6.78 -14.23 8.72
N ILE A 201 6.27 -14.89 9.76
CA ILE A 201 6.07 -14.28 11.08
C ILE A 201 6.75 -15.19 12.10
N ARG A 202 7.69 -14.64 12.85
CA ARG A 202 8.32 -15.26 14.00
C ARG A 202 7.92 -14.51 15.27
N VAL A 203 7.74 -15.23 16.35
CA VAL A 203 7.52 -14.67 17.70
C VAL A 203 8.84 -14.65 18.44
N ASP A 204 9.14 -13.55 19.09
CA ASP A 204 10.24 -13.37 20.02
C ASP A 204 9.63 -13.09 21.39
N GLU A 205 9.56 -14.12 22.23
CA GLU A 205 8.93 -14.03 23.54
C GLU A 205 9.77 -13.20 24.51
N GLU A 206 11.09 -13.30 24.41
CA GLU A 206 12.02 -12.57 25.27
C GLU A 206 11.88 -11.06 25.04
N ARG A 207 11.77 -10.65 23.77
CA ARG A 207 11.59 -9.26 23.37
C ARG A 207 10.13 -8.81 23.35
N GLN A 208 9.18 -9.71 23.59
CA GLN A 208 7.75 -9.47 23.46
C GLN A 208 7.41 -8.81 22.10
N SER A 209 7.85 -9.45 21.01
CA SER A 209 7.70 -8.89 19.67
C SER A 209 7.31 -9.93 18.62
N PHE A 210 6.78 -9.46 17.51
CA PHE A 210 6.67 -10.19 16.24
C PHE A 210 7.79 -9.74 15.32
N VAL A 211 8.41 -10.69 14.61
CA VAL A 211 9.28 -10.37 13.47
C VAL A 211 8.56 -10.82 12.21
N ALA A 212 8.02 -9.86 11.46
CA ALA A 212 7.24 -10.11 10.26
C ALA A 212 7.97 -9.52 9.03
N ASN A 213 8.37 -10.36 8.09
CA ASN A 213 9.17 -9.97 6.93
C ASN A 213 10.37 -9.07 7.29
N GLY A 214 11.07 -9.41 8.39
CA GLY A 214 12.20 -8.63 8.90
C GLY A 214 11.85 -7.43 9.78
N ASN A 215 10.58 -7.02 9.84
CA ASN A 215 10.14 -5.93 10.71
C ASN A 215 9.90 -6.43 12.14
N GLU A 216 10.64 -5.89 13.10
CA GLU A 216 10.37 -6.13 14.53
C GLU A 216 9.27 -5.20 15.02
N ILE A 217 8.17 -5.80 15.49
CA ILE A 217 6.97 -5.10 15.95
C ILE A 217 6.78 -5.45 17.43
N LYS A 218 6.93 -4.47 18.31
CA LYS A 218 6.74 -4.64 19.75
C LYS A 218 5.26 -4.90 20.09
N VAL A 219 5.01 -5.79 21.05
CA VAL A 219 3.68 -5.99 21.60
C VAL A 219 3.64 -5.37 22.99
N ILE A 220 2.95 -4.23 23.09
CA ILE A 220 2.85 -3.44 24.30
C ILE A 220 1.52 -3.78 24.96
N TYR A 221 1.58 -4.14 26.25
CA TYR A 221 0.39 -4.41 27.04
C TYR A 221 0.03 -3.19 27.86
N ALA A 222 -1.15 -2.63 27.61
CA ALA A 222 -1.66 -1.46 28.35
C ALA A 222 -3.19 -1.48 28.44
N ASP A 223 -3.71 -0.93 29.51
CA ASP A 223 -5.16 -0.79 29.74
C ASP A 223 -5.68 0.58 29.30
N SER A 224 -4.83 1.59 29.36
CA SER A 224 -5.13 2.98 28.97
C SER A 224 -4.06 3.55 28.05
N PRO A 225 -4.45 4.38 27.06
CA PRO A 225 -3.48 4.93 26.10
C PRO A 225 -2.50 5.92 26.75
N GLU A 226 -2.94 6.73 27.71
CA GLU A 226 -2.14 7.74 28.39
C GLU A 226 -1.04 7.20 29.29
N ASP A 227 -1.11 5.91 29.67
CA ASP A 227 -0.15 5.28 30.56
C ASP A 227 1.11 4.78 29.82
N ILE A 228 1.14 4.94 28.50
CA ILE A 228 2.22 4.40 27.68
C ILE A 228 3.29 5.48 27.44
N ASP A 229 4.55 5.11 27.67
CA ASP A 229 5.70 5.88 27.24
C ASP A 229 6.36 5.16 26.02
N TYR A 230 6.01 5.59 24.82
CA TYR A 230 6.54 5.00 23.59
C TYR A 230 8.03 5.25 23.40
N THR A 231 8.58 6.28 24.04
CA THR A 231 10.00 6.62 23.92
C THR A 231 10.91 5.56 24.54
N GLN A 232 10.42 4.76 25.49
CA GLN A 232 11.14 3.61 26.05
C GLN A 232 11.40 2.51 25.02
N TYR A 233 10.61 2.48 23.94
CA TYR A 233 10.76 1.55 22.83
C TYR A 233 11.50 2.18 21.63
N GLY A 234 12.08 3.38 21.82
CA GLY A 234 12.73 4.13 20.76
C GLY A 234 11.77 4.68 19.71
N ILE A 235 10.48 4.82 20.05
CA ILE A 235 9.42 5.35 19.19
C ILE A 235 9.19 6.81 19.54
N LYS A 236 9.33 7.71 18.55
CA LYS A 236 9.20 9.15 18.73
C LYS A 236 8.36 9.75 17.61
N ASN A 237 7.58 10.77 17.94
CA ASN A 237 6.70 11.47 16.98
C ASN A 237 5.84 10.50 16.16
N CYS A 238 5.34 9.43 16.82
CA CYS A 238 4.61 8.40 16.11
C CYS A 238 3.17 8.79 15.80
N MET A 239 2.65 8.14 14.78
CA MET A 239 1.23 8.13 14.47
C MET A 239 0.59 6.92 15.15
N VAL A 240 -0.35 7.17 16.04
CA VAL A 240 -1.18 6.10 16.63
C VAL A 240 -2.42 5.89 15.78
N VAL A 241 -2.64 4.66 15.34
CA VAL A 241 -3.85 4.25 14.62
C VAL A 241 -4.73 3.48 15.59
N ASP A 242 -5.83 4.09 16.02
CA ASP A 242 -6.81 3.46 16.92
C ASP A 242 -7.77 2.57 16.12
N ASN A 243 -7.65 1.27 16.36
CA ASN A 243 -8.48 0.22 15.74
C ASN A 243 -9.50 -0.36 16.73
N THR A 244 -9.67 0.25 17.90
CA THR A 244 -10.57 -0.30 18.94
C THR A 244 -12.02 0.10 18.72
N GLY A 245 -12.24 1.28 18.16
CA GLY A 245 -13.56 1.89 18.02
C GLY A 245 -14.22 2.24 19.37
N VAL A 246 -13.44 2.19 20.46
CA VAL A 246 -13.92 2.53 21.82
C VAL A 246 -14.13 4.03 21.95
N TRP A 247 -13.12 4.80 21.54
CA TRP A 247 -13.17 6.26 21.53
C TRP A 247 -13.40 6.75 20.10
N ARG A 248 -14.39 7.63 19.95
CA ARG A 248 -14.77 8.15 18.61
C ARG A 248 -14.90 9.66 18.60
N ASP A 249 -14.75 10.31 19.73
CA ASP A 249 -14.78 11.77 19.88
C ASP A 249 -13.38 12.30 20.23
N GLU A 250 -13.24 13.59 20.12
CA GLU A 250 -11.97 14.29 20.37
C GLU A 250 -11.47 14.04 21.80
N ALA A 251 -12.36 14.09 22.79
CA ALA A 251 -12.00 13.90 24.20
C ALA A 251 -11.39 12.52 24.44
N GLY A 252 -11.98 11.47 23.85
CA GLY A 252 -11.49 10.11 23.97
C GLY A 252 -10.17 9.89 23.24
N LEU A 253 -10.05 10.39 21.99
CA LEU A 253 -8.86 10.21 21.16
C LEU A 253 -7.68 11.07 21.63
N SER A 254 -7.92 12.23 22.24
CA SER A 254 -6.89 13.08 22.85
C SER A 254 -6.11 12.39 23.97
N ARG A 255 -6.65 11.29 24.54
CA ARG A 255 -5.93 10.47 25.52
C ARG A 255 -4.64 9.88 24.95
N HIS A 256 -4.64 9.53 23.65
CA HIS A 256 -3.43 9.06 22.98
C HIS A 256 -2.35 10.13 22.89
N LEU A 257 -2.73 11.40 22.69
CA LEU A 257 -1.78 12.51 22.59
C LEU A 257 -1.09 12.83 23.93
N LYS A 258 -1.62 12.34 25.06
CA LYS A 258 -0.99 12.46 26.39
C LYS A 258 0.15 11.46 26.58
N ALA A 259 0.18 10.38 25.78
CA ALA A 259 1.25 9.40 25.81
C ALA A 259 2.53 9.99 25.21
N LYS A 260 3.66 9.80 25.89
CA LYS A 260 4.94 10.30 25.38
C LYS A 260 5.33 9.63 24.08
N GLY A 261 5.72 10.45 23.10
CA GLY A 261 6.16 9.99 21.78
C GLY A 261 5.07 9.99 20.71
N VAL A 262 3.84 10.36 21.02
CA VAL A 262 2.72 10.47 20.07
C VAL A 262 2.66 11.88 19.47
N ALA A 263 2.55 11.97 18.16
CA ALA A 263 2.34 13.23 17.44
C ALA A 263 0.95 13.34 16.82
N LYS A 264 0.42 12.25 16.27
CA LYS A 264 -0.87 12.22 15.57
C LYS A 264 -1.66 10.96 15.92
N VAL A 265 -2.97 11.06 15.78
CA VAL A 265 -3.92 9.95 16.02
C VAL A 265 -4.83 9.81 14.81
N ILE A 266 -4.97 8.59 14.30
CA ILE A 266 -5.94 8.25 13.26
C ILE A 266 -6.91 7.20 13.82
N LEU A 267 -8.19 7.50 13.78
CA LEU A 267 -9.25 6.56 14.11
C LEU A 267 -9.66 5.76 12.86
N THR A 268 -9.73 4.44 12.96
CA THR A 268 -10.21 3.56 11.87
C THR A 268 -11.72 3.27 11.96
N ALA A 269 -12.49 4.21 12.48
CA ALA A 269 -13.94 4.18 12.57
C ALA A 269 -14.49 5.60 12.39
N PRO A 270 -15.81 5.79 12.16
CA PRO A 270 -16.36 7.13 12.02
C PRO A 270 -16.14 7.98 13.27
N GLY A 271 -15.49 9.12 13.09
CA GLY A 271 -15.32 10.15 14.11
C GLY A 271 -16.62 10.88 14.40
N LYS A 272 -16.81 11.31 15.66
CA LYS A 272 -17.94 12.09 16.14
C LYS A 272 -17.52 13.54 16.42
N GLY A 273 -18.50 14.44 16.39
CA GLY A 273 -18.27 15.87 16.61
C GLY A 273 -17.51 16.49 15.45
N ASP A 274 -16.52 17.32 15.74
CA ASP A 274 -15.76 18.09 14.76
C ASP A 274 -14.56 17.33 14.16
N ILE A 275 -14.40 16.03 14.47
CA ILE A 275 -13.33 15.22 13.92
C ILE A 275 -13.52 15.08 12.40
N LYS A 276 -12.52 15.50 11.63
CA LYS A 276 -12.51 15.33 10.17
C LYS A 276 -12.51 13.84 9.81
N ASN A 277 -13.55 13.43 9.08
CA ASN A 277 -13.65 12.10 8.51
C ASN A 277 -13.11 12.15 7.07
N ILE A 278 -11.97 11.54 6.84
CA ILE A 278 -11.22 11.63 5.58
C ILE A 278 -11.41 10.37 4.75
N VAL A 279 -11.70 10.56 3.48
CA VAL A 279 -11.70 9.53 2.44
C VAL A 279 -10.66 9.91 1.41
N ALA A 280 -9.62 9.08 1.26
CA ALA A 280 -8.50 9.34 0.36
C ALA A 280 -8.97 9.53 -1.10
N GLY A 281 -8.45 10.56 -1.77
CA GLY A 281 -8.84 10.95 -3.12
C GLY A 281 -10.16 11.71 -3.22
N ILE A 282 -10.83 11.99 -2.09
CA ILE A 282 -12.11 12.70 -2.05
C ILE A 282 -11.97 14.05 -1.32
N ASN A 283 -11.57 13.98 -0.05
CA ASN A 283 -11.43 15.16 0.79
C ASN A 283 -10.14 15.18 1.61
N ASP A 284 -9.13 14.45 1.18
CA ASP A 284 -7.79 14.47 1.78
C ASP A 284 -7.12 15.85 1.67
N GLY A 285 -7.55 16.69 0.74
CA GLY A 285 -7.17 18.11 0.68
C GLY A 285 -7.64 18.96 1.86
N ASP A 286 -8.59 18.47 2.66
CA ASP A 286 -9.05 19.14 3.87
C ASP A 286 -8.10 18.98 5.07
N ILE A 287 -7.12 18.06 4.96
CA ILE A 287 -6.14 17.81 6.01
C ILE A 287 -5.19 19.00 6.12
N GLN A 288 -5.06 19.52 7.34
CA GLN A 288 -4.11 20.58 7.66
C GLN A 288 -2.93 20.03 8.47
N PRO A 289 -1.75 20.65 8.39
CA PRO A 289 -0.57 20.23 9.15
C PRO A 289 -0.81 20.16 10.66
N GLU A 290 -1.69 21.02 11.18
CA GLU A 290 -2.06 21.16 12.60
C GLU A 290 -3.01 20.07 13.06
N ASP A 291 -3.68 19.35 12.17
CA ASP A 291 -4.60 18.28 12.51
C ASP A 291 -3.87 17.15 13.23
N GLN A 292 -4.11 17.03 14.53
CA GLN A 292 -3.52 15.98 15.34
C GLN A 292 -4.42 14.73 15.43
N ILE A 293 -5.73 14.89 15.24
CA ILE A 293 -6.73 13.82 15.33
C ILE A 293 -7.55 13.80 14.04
N LEU A 294 -7.52 12.67 13.36
CA LEU A 294 -8.26 12.42 12.12
C LEU A 294 -9.01 11.08 12.22
N SER A 295 -10.05 10.96 11.43
CA SER A 295 -10.76 9.70 11.22
C SER A 295 -10.64 9.26 9.76
N ALA A 296 -10.41 7.98 9.53
CA ALA A 296 -10.45 7.36 8.20
C ALA A 296 -11.90 7.03 7.75
N ALA A 297 -12.90 7.65 8.37
CA ALA A 297 -14.32 7.46 8.11
C ALA A 297 -14.79 5.99 8.30
N SER A 298 -15.93 5.62 7.73
CA SER A 298 -16.45 4.25 7.81
C SER A 298 -16.02 3.41 6.60
N CYS A 299 -16.04 2.07 6.78
CA CYS A 299 -15.84 1.14 5.67
C CYS A 299 -16.86 1.36 4.54
N THR A 300 -18.12 1.64 4.87
CA THR A 300 -19.18 1.94 3.91
C THR A 300 -18.87 3.23 3.16
N THR A 301 -18.48 4.29 3.86
CA THR A 301 -18.11 5.57 3.24
C THR A 301 -16.94 5.40 2.27
N ASN A 302 -15.87 4.69 2.69
CA ASN A 302 -14.74 4.41 1.83
C ASN A 302 -15.07 3.54 0.61
N ALA A 303 -16.05 2.66 0.72
CA ALA A 303 -16.47 1.81 -0.40
C ALA A 303 -17.29 2.59 -1.44
N ILE A 304 -18.15 3.51 -1.00
CA ILE A 304 -19.16 4.09 -1.89
C ILE A 304 -18.80 5.48 -2.40
N VAL A 305 -18.19 6.34 -1.58
CA VAL A 305 -17.97 7.75 -1.95
C VAL A 305 -17.05 7.90 -3.16
N PRO A 306 -15.95 7.13 -3.32
CA PRO A 306 -15.15 7.21 -4.55
C PRO A 306 -15.93 6.84 -5.82
N VAL A 307 -16.84 5.87 -5.74
CA VAL A 307 -17.69 5.48 -6.87
C VAL A 307 -18.71 6.57 -7.19
N LEU A 308 -19.34 7.12 -6.17
CA LEU A 308 -20.29 8.25 -6.35
C LEU A 308 -19.58 9.48 -6.92
N LYS A 309 -18.40 9.80 -6.41
CA LYS A 309 -17.58 10.93 -6.92
C LYS A 309 -17.27 10.75 -8.41
N ALA A 310 -16.80 9.58 -8.82
CA ALA A 310 -16.51 9.31 -10.22
C ALA A 310 -17.76 9.43 -11.11
N ALA A 311 -18.90 8.94 -10.63
CA ALA A 311 -20.18 9.03 -11.36
C ALA A 311 -20.70 10.47 -11.43
N ASP A 312 -20.59 11.21 -10.32
CA ASP A 312 -21.03 12.60 -10.24
C ASP A 312 -20.20 13.52 -11.14
N ASP A 313 -18.89 13.37 -11.12
CA ASP A 313 -17.97 14.14 -11.97
C ASP A 313 -18.22 13.92 -13.46
N GLN A 314 -18.61 12.71 -13.86
CA GLN A 314 -18.80 12.36 -15.26
C GLN A 314 -20.20 12.67 -15.77
N TYR A 315 -21.23 12.45 -14.95
CA TYR A 315 -22.64 12.47 -15.39
C TYR A 315 -23.52 13.41 -14.57
N GLY A 316 -23.11 13.81 -13.39
CA GLY A 316 -23.92 14.49 -12.39
C GLY A 316 -24.91 13.53 -11.72
N ILE A 317 -25.13 13.70 -10.42
CA ILE A 317 -26.10 12.91 -9.64
C ILE A 317 -27.13 13.87 -9.05
N SER A 318 -28.40 13.74 -9.47
CA SER A 318 -29.50 14.54 -8.93
C SER A 318 -30.14 13.92 -7.68
N ALA A 319 -30.19 12.59 -7.61
CA ALA A 319 -30.72 11.83 -6.47
C ALA A 319 -30.22 10.39 -6.53
N GLY A 320 -30.21 9.71 -5.37
CA GLY A 320 -29.82 8.32 -5.31
C GLY A 320 -30.29 7.64 -4.03
N HIS A 321 -30.23 6.32 -4.01
CA HIS A 321 -30.46 5.48 -2.85
C HIS A 321 -29.26 4.59 -2.64
N VAL A 322 -28.81 4.48 -1.39
CA VAL A 322 -27.70 3.62 -1.01
C VAL A 322 -28.17 2.56 -0.03
N GLU A 323 -27.94 1.31 -0.38
CA GLU A 323 -28.19 0.19 0.49
C GLU A 323 -26.90 -0.61 0.69
N THR A 324 -26.63 -1.01 1.93
CA THR A 324 -25.43 -1.78 2.27
C THR A 324 -25.79 -3.04 3.00
N VAL A 325 -25.12 -4.12 2.62
CA VAL A 325 -25.23 -5.42 3.29
C VAL A 325 -23.85 -5.78 3.86
N HIS A 326 -23.77 -5.89 5.17
CA HIS A 326 -22.55 -6.29 5.85
C HIS A 326 -22.56 -7.79 6.09
N ALA A 327 -21.63 -8.51 5.45
CA ALA A 327 -21.47 -9.93 5.71
C ALA A 327 -20.97 -10.17 7.14
N TYR A 328 -21.47 -11.21 7.76
CA TYR A 328 -20.93 -11.70 9.03
C TYR A 328 -19.56 -12.30 8.80
N THR A 329 -18.61 -11.84 9.58
CA THR A 329 -17.20 -12.27 9.46
C THR A 329 -16.62 -12.68 10.80
#